data_c599f88196505885cca68996874971aa
#
_entry.id   c599f88196505885cca68996874971aa
#
_cell.length_a   1.000
_cell.length_b   1.000
_cell.length_c   1.000
_cell.angle_alpha   90.00
_cell.angle_beta   90.00
_cell.angle_gamma   90.00
#
_symmetry.space_group_name_H-M   'P 1'
#
loop_
_entity.id
_entity.type
_entity.pdbx_description
1 polymer ?
#
loop_
_entity_poly.entity_id
_entity_poly.type
_entity_poly.pdbx_seq_one_letter_code
_entity_poly.pdbx_strand_id
1 'polypeptide(L)'
;MFPGHSTLNQIERVMQWTGPPTISDLKSLKTDFGKEMLDILTKIKPVNRKDWFPSCPQDALDIISKCLNFNPDTRPTMLEVIKHPYLKEFYNKAEVISAPGKIRIEVDDNTKLTLKEYRTFIYKMVTDD
;
A
#
# COMPACT_ATOMS: atom_id res chain seq x y z
N MET A 1 -7.79 -9.77 3.73
CA MET A 1 -8.51 -9.31 2.54
C MET A 1 -8.13 -10.15 1.32
N PHE A 2 -6.87 -10.35 1.03
CA PHE A 2 -6.38 -11.18 -0.09
C PHE A 2 -5.57 -12.38 0.43
N PRO A 3 -6.22 -13.48 0.86
CA PRO A 3 -5.52 -14.65 1.41
C PRO A 3 -4.93 -15.49 0.27
N GLY A 4 -3.66 -15.27 -0.04
CA GLY A 4 -2.91 -16.06 -1.02
C GLY A 4 -2.06 -17.14 -0.35
N HIS A 5 -1.97 -18.32 -0.95
CA HIS A 5 -1.15 -19.45 -0.48
C HIS A 5 0.24 -19.48 -1.14
N SER A 6 0.47 -18.66 -2.16
CA SER A 6 1.73 -18.46 -2.87
C SER A 6 1.79 -17.05 -3.43
N THR A 7 2.97 -16.61 -3.87
CA THR A 7 3.15 -15.29 -4.52
C THR A 7 2.24 -15.13 -5.73
N LEU A 8 2.16 -16.14 -6.60
CA LEU A 8 1.30 -16.09 -7.77
C LEU A 8 -0.19 -16.02 -7.39
N ASN A 9 -0.62 -16.86 -6.44
CA ASN A 9 -2.01 -16.84 -5.97
C ASN A 9 -2.36 -15.53 -5.26
N GLN A 10 -1.41 -14.91 -4.56
CA GLN A 10 -1.60 -13.59 -3.96
C GLN A 10 -1.86 -12.52 -5.03
N ILE A 11 -1.07 -12.52 -6.11
CA ILE A 11 -1.25 -11.61 -7.24
C ILE A 11 -2.61 -11.85 -7.91
N GLU A 12 -2.98 -13.09 -8.14
CA GLU A 12 -4.29 -13.46 -8.68
C GLU A 12 -5.44 -12.88 -7.83
N ARG A 13 -5.38 -13.03 -6.50
CA ARG A 13 -6.38 -12.47 -5.58
C ARG A 13 -6.46 -10.94 -5.65
N VAL A 14 -5.32 -10.28 -5.72
CA VAL A 14 -5.28 -8.82 -5.91
C VAL A 14 -5.94 -8.43 -7.24
N MET A 15 -5.65 -9.16 -8.32
CA MET A 15 -6.21 -8.91 -9.64
C MET A 15 -7.71 -9.18 -9.75
N GLN A 16 -8.25 -10.08 -8.97
CA GLN A 16 -9.70 -10.25 -8.84
C GLN A 16 -10.38 -8.97 -8.34
N TRP A 17 -9.68 -8.17 -7.54
CA TRP A 17 -10.15 -6.88 -7.05
C TRP A 17 -9.87 -5.74 -8.03
N THR A 18 -8.62 -5.62 -8.50
CA THR A 18 -8.17 -4.48 -9.33
C THR A 18 -8.58 -4.59 -10.80
N GLY A 19 -8.85 -5.80 -11.26
CA GLY A 19 -8.87 -6.14 -12.67
C GLY A 19 -7.47 -6.37 -13.24
N PRO A 20 -7.37 -6.87 -14.48
CA PRO A 20 -6.09 -7.05 -15.17
C PRO A 20 -5.43 -5.68 -15.40
N PRO A 21 -4.09 -5.58 -15.23
CA PRO A 21 -3.37 -4.33 -15.45
C PRO A 21 -3.33 -3.96 -16.92
N THR A 22 -3.32 -2.67 -17.18
CA THR A 22 -3.05 -2.13 -18.51
C THR A 22 -1.53 -2.09 -18.78
N ILE A 23 -1.15 -1.88 -20.02
CA ILE A 23 0.28 -1.67 -20.40
C ILE A 23 0.88 -0.47 -19.64
N SER A 24 0.08 0.56 -19.40
CA SER A 24 0.49 1.74 -18.63
C SER A 24 0.76 1.39 -17.17
N ASP A 25 -0.10 0.57 -16.56
CA ASP A 25 0.06 0.12 -15.17
C ASP A 25 1.34 -0.69 -14.98
N LEU A 26 1.67 -1.54 -15.95
CA LEU A 26 2.89 -2.33 -15.91
C LEU A 26 4.16 -1.48 -16.04
N LYS A 27 4.13 -0.44 -16.86
CA LYS A 27 5.24 0.51 -16.97
C LYS A 27 5.49 1.25 -15.65
N SER A 28 4.45 1.52 -14.86
CA SER A 28 4.58 2.19 -13.57
C SER A 28 5.34 1.35 -12.54
N LEU A 29 5.32 0.03 -12.65
CA LEU A 29 6.01 -0.88 -11.73
C LEU A 29 7.54 -0.85 -11.86
N LYS A 30 8.08 -0.31 -12.96
CA LYS A 30 9.53 -0.20 -13.21
C LYS A 30 10.29 -1.52 -13.04
N THR A 31 9.65 -2.65 -13.35
CA THR A 31 10.23 -3.98 -13.24
C THR A 31 10.12 -4.74 -14.56
N ASP A 32 11.10 -5.58 -14.87
CA ASP A 32 11.08 -6.42 -16.07
C ASP A 32 10.15 -7.64 -15.96
N PHE A 33 9.69 -7.95 -14.75
CA PHE A 33 8.79 -9.07 -14.48
C PHE A 33 7.40 -8.95 -15.14
N GLY A 34 7.02 -7.75 -15.59
CA GLY A 34 5.67 -7.47 -16.07
C GLY A 34 5.24 -8.22 -17.32
N LYS A 35 6.15 -8.51 -18.26
CA LYS A 35 5.79 -9.10 -19.56
C LYS A 35 5.42 -10.59 -19.48
N GLU A 36 6.17 -11.37 -18.74
CA GLU A 36 5.91 -12.81 -18.58
C GLU A 36 4.68 -13.10 -17.72
N MET A 37 4.41 -12.22 -16.76
CA MET A 37 3.20 -12.30 -15.94
C MET A 37 1.93 -11.87 -16.68
N LEU A 38 2.03 -10.99 -17.69
CA LEU A 38 0.87 -10.46 -18.42
C LEU A 38 -0.03 -11.54 -18.99
N ASP A 39 0.53 -12.56 -19.63
CA ASP A 39 -0.23 -13.64 -20.27
C ASP A 39 -1.04 -14.47 -19.26
N ILE A 40 -0.57 -14.54 -18.02
CA ILE A 40 -1.27 -15.20 -16.92
C ILE A 40 -2.32 -14.26 -16.32
N LEU A 41 -1.97 -13.01 -16.12
CA LEU A 41 -2.77 -12.03 -15.40
C LEU A 41 -3.93 -11.48 -16.24
N THR A 42 -3.80 -11.41 -17.55
CA THR A 42 -4.88 -10.96 -18.45
C THR A 42 -6.08 -11.93 -18.50
N LYS A 43 -5.90 -13.18 -18.07
CA LYS A 43 -6.97 -14.19 -18.03
C LYS A 43 -7.82 -14.10 -16.75
N ILE A 44 -7.42 -13.32 -15.77
CA ILE A 44 -8.12 -13.17 -14.50
C ILE A 44 -9.35 -12.28 -14.70
N LYS A 45 -10.51 -12.82 -14.34
CA LYS A 45 -11.75 -12.05 -14.37
C LYS A 45 -11.92 -11.30 -13.07
N PRO A 46 -12.14 -9.96 -13.11
CA PRO A 46 -12.41 -9.20 -11.91
C PRO A 46 -13.75 -9.63 -11.30
N VAL A 47 -13.82 -9.64 -10.00
CA VAL A 47 -15.05 -9.87 -9.23
C VAL A 47 -15.69 -8.52 -8.93
N ASN A 48 -17.03 -8.46 -8.89
CA ASN A 48 -17.71 -7.23 -8.50
C ASN A 48 -17.32 -6.85 -7.08
N ARG A 49 -16.83 -5.63 -6.88
CA ARG A 49 -16.37 -5.12 -5.58
C ARG A 49 -17.44 -5.13 -4.50
N LYS A 50 -18.72 -4.98 -4.89
CA LYS A 50 -19.85 -5.09 -3.97
C LYS A 50 -20.02 -6.50 -3.39
N ASP A 51 -19.62 -7.53 -4.13
CA ASP A 51 -19.70 -8.92 -3.64
C ASP A 51 -18.67 -9.19 -2.55
N TRP A 52 -17.56 -8.43 -2.53
CA TRP A 52 -16.56 -8.48 -1.44
C TRP A 52 -17.07 -7.80 -0.17
N PHE A 53 -17.90 -6.77 -0.31
CA PHE A 53 -18.39 -5.94 0.79
C PHE A 53 -19.87 -5.59 0.58
N PRO A 54 -20.79 -6.55 0.70
CA PRO A 54 -22.21 -6.34 0.35
C PRO A 54 -22.90 -5.28 1.18
N SER A 55 -22.47 -5.08 2.44
CA SER A 55 -23.05 -4.09 3.36
C SER A 55 -22.23 -2.80 3.49
N CYS A 56 -21.21 -2.61 2.64
CA CYS A 56 -20.33 -1.45 2.73
C CYS A 56 -20.99 -0.19 2.12
N PRO A 57 -20.97 0.95 2.81
CA PRO A 57 -21.37 2.23 2.25
C PRO A 57 -20.62 2.55 0.96
N GLN A 58 -21.27 3.27 0.04
CA GLN A 58 -20.69 3.54 -1.28
C GLN A 58 -19.42 4.38 -1.22
N ASP A 59 -19.34 5.35 -0.33
CA ASP A 59 -18.17 6.19 -0.09
C ASP A 59 -17.01 5.41 0.57
N ALA A 60 -17.30 4.45 1.46
CA ALA A 60 -16.31 3.53 1.99
C ALA A 60 -15.74 2.61 0.89
N LEU A 61 -16.60 2.10 0.01
CA LEU A 61 -16.18 1.28 -1.12
C LEU A 61 -15.34 2.10 -2.12
N ASP A 62 -15.64 3.37 -2.31
CA ASP A 62 -14.90 4.29 -3.16
C ASP A 62 -13.47 4.52 -2.65
N ILE A 63 -13.31 4.88 -1.37
CA ILE A 63 -11.97 5.08 -0.78
C ILE A 63 -11.13 3.80 -0.79
N ILE A 64 -11.72 2.65 -0.47
CA ILE A 64 -11.03 1.35 -0.54
C ILE A 64 -10.57 1.08 -1.97
N SER A 65 -11.44 1.32 -2.95
CA SER A 65 -11.13 1.09 -4.37
C SER A 65 -10.01 1.97 -4.87
N LYS A 66 -9.96 3.23 -4.45
CA LYS A 66 -8.89 4.17 -4.79
C LYS A 66 -7.56 3.78 -4.15
N CYS A 67 -7.57 3.42 -2.86
CA CYS A 67 -6.35 3.00 -2.13
C CYS A 67 -5.78 1.68 -2.66
N LEU A 68 -6.63 0.78 -3.13
CA LEU A 68 -6.24 -0.52 -3.66
C LEU A 68 -6.11 -0.54 -5.19
N ASN A 69 -5.90 0.60 -5.83
CA ASN A 69 -5.61 0.64 -7.26
C ASN A 69 -4.32 -0.13 -7.56
N PHE A 70 -4.29 -0.86 -8.69
CA PHE A 70 -3.10 -1.60 -9.12
C PHE A 70 -1.91 -0.66 -9.32
N ASN A 71 -2.11 0.42 -10.07
CA ASN A 71 -1.09 1.41 -10.36
C ASN A 71 -0.79 2.28 -9.13
N PRO A 72 0.43 2.22 -8.56
CA PRO A 72 0.80 3.02 -7.40
C PRO A 72 0.75 4.54 -7.66
N ASP A 73 1.02 4.97 -8.90
CA ASP A 73 1.06 6.40 -9.26
C ASP A 73 -0.36 7.03 -9.29
N THR A 74 -1.40 6.20 -9.38
CA THR A 74 -2.80 6.64 -9.37
C THR A 74 -3.48 6.46 -8.01
N ARG A 75 -2.77 5.91 -7.02
CA ARG A 75 -3.28 5.83 -5.65
C ARG A 75 -3.29 7.21 -5.01
N PRO A 76 -4.33 7.53 -4.25
CA PRO A 76 -4.36 8.81 -3.54
C PRO A 76 -3.25 8.88 -2.49
N THR A 77 -2.71 10.06 -2.31
CA THR A 77 -1.81 10.35 -1.19
C THR A 77 -2.58 10.27 0.13
N MET A 78 -1.89 10.09 1.26
CA MET A 78 -2.53 10.06 2.56
C MET A 78 -3.30 11.36 2.86
N LEU A 79 -2.80 12.51 2.41
CA LEU A 79 -3.49 13.79 2.55
C LEU A 79 -4.80 13.88 1.75
N GLU A 80 -4.90 13.18 0.63
CA GLU A 80 -6.13 13.06 -0.13
C GLU A 80 -7.09 12.06 0.52
N VAL A 81 -6.55 10.94 1.05
CA VAL A 81 -7.33 9.94 1.76
C VAL A 81 -8.04 10.52 2.97
N ILE A 82 -7.34 11.27 3.84
CA ILE A 82 -7.94 11.85 5.04
C ILE A 82 -9.01 12.91 4.76
N LYS A 83 -8.99 13.52 3.56
CA LYS A 83 -10.00 14.49 3.10
C LYS A 83 -11.18 13.85 2.37
N HIS A 84 -11.17 12.53 2.22
CA HIS A 84 -12.22 11.81 1.52
C HIS A 84 -13.58 11.96 2.24
N PRO A 85 -14.72 12.05 1.52
CA PRO A 85 -16.04 12.20 2.14
C PRO A 85 -16.34 11.19 3.23
N TYR A 86 -15.90 9.94 3.09
CA TYR A 86 -16.05 8.89 4.09
C TYR A 86 -15.37 9.20 5.43
N LEU A 87 -14.27 9.97 5.41
CA LEU A 87 -13.50 10.36 6.60
C LEU A 87 -13.78 11.79 7.07
N LYS A 88 -14.70 12.50 6.42
CA LYS A 88 -14.97 13.92 6.66
C LYS A 88 -15.28 14.25 8.11
N GLU A 89 -16.01 13.38 8.80
CA GLU A 89 -16.39 13.57 10.21
C GLU A 89 -15.19 13.46 11.16
N PHE A 90 -14.14 12.77 10.74
CA PHE A 90 -12.90 12.57 11.52
C PHE A 90 -11.79 13.54 11.12
N TYR A 91 -11.97 14.30 10.02
CA TYR A 91 -10.94 15.20 9.52
C TYR A 91 -11.02 16.56 10.19
N ASN A 92 -10.03 16.90 10.99
CA ASN A 92 -9.80 18.23 11.52
C ASN A 92 -8.47 18.76 11.01
N LYS A 93 -8.52 19.81 10.19
CA LYS A 93 -7.30 20.43 9.59
C LYS A 93 -6.32 20.94 10.65
N ALA A 94 -6.81 21.38 11.81
CA ALA A 94 -5.96 21.90 12.90
C ALA A 94 -5.17 20.79 13.61
N GLU A 95 -5.65 19.55 13.55
CA GLU A 95 -5.01 18.38 14.17
C GLU A 95 -4.03 17.67 13.23
N VAL A 96 -4.06 17.98 11.93
CA VAL A 96 -3.12 17.42 10.94
C VAL A 96 -1.81 18.21 11.03
N ILE A 97 -0.96 17.81 11.95
CA ILE A 97 0.35 18.41 12.16
C ILE A 97 1.35 17.74 11.19
N SER A 98 2.05 18.58 10.43
CA SER A 98 3.17 18.09 9.60
C SER A 98 4.46 18.15 10.42
N ALA A 99 5.28 17.10 10.32
CA ALA A 99 6.60 17.13 10.93
C ALA A 99 7.44 18.30 10.33
N PRO A 100 8.24 19.01 11.13
CA PRO A 100 9.03 20.14 10.67
C PRO A 100 10.13 19.77 9.67
N GLY A 101 10.40 18.47 9.51
CA GLY A 101 11.40 17.95 8.60
C GLY A 101 11.24 16.45 8.36
N LYS A 102 12.13 15.89 7.53
CA LYS A 102 12.17 14.45 7.31
C LYS A 102 12.66 13.74 8.57
N ILE A 103 11.89 12.78 9.06
CA ILE A 103 12.34 11.86 10.11
C ILE A 103 13.42 10.98 9.49
N ARG A 104 14.62 10.99 10.10
CA ARG A 104 15.74 10.16 9.69
C ARG A 104 15.93 9.07 10.73
N ILE A 105 15.82 7.82 10.31
CA ILE A 105 16.16 6.69 11.15
C ILE A 105 17.67 6.53 11.08
N GLU A 106 18.34 6.51 12.23
CA GLU A 106 19.82 6.49 12.31
C GLU A 106 20.42 5.18 11.83
N VAL A 107 19.68 4.08 11.97
CA VAL A 107 20.10 2.76 11.48
C VAL A 107 19.43 2.50 10.12
N ASP A 108 20.23 2.29 9.10
CA ASP A 108 19.74 1.86 7.78
C ASP A 108 19.28 0.39 7.87
N ASP A 109 18.03 0.14 7.48
CA ASP A 109 17.42 -1.21 7.45
C ASP A 109 18.20 -2.20 6.58
N ASN A 110 18.97 -1.70 5.62
CA ASN A 110 19.83 -2.52 4.75
C ASN A 110 21.19 -2.85 5.37
N THR A 111 21.53 -2.24 6.50
CA THR A 111 22.81 -2.46 7.18
C THR A 111 22.67 -3.57 8.21
N LYS A 112 23.33 -4.70 7.97
CA LYS A 112 23.36 -5.82 8.91
C LYS A 112 24.45 -5.58 9.96
N LEU A 113 24.05 -5.21 11.16
CA LEU A 113 24.96 -5.01 12.30
C LEU A 113 25.25 -6.34 13.02
N THR A 114 26.38 -6.39 13.72
CA THR A 114 26.69 -7.49 14.64
C THR A 114 25.83 -7.39 15.91
N LEU A 115 25.70 -8.48 16.66
CA LEU A 115 24.98 -8.50 17.93
C LEU A 115 25.50 -7.45 18.94
N LYS A 116 26.83 -7.24 18.94
CA LYS A 116 27.46 -6.25 19.82
C LYS A 116 27.10 -4.82 19.42
N GLU A 117 27.08 -4.52 18.13
CA GLU A 117 26.71 -3.21 17.61
C GLU A 117 25.24 -2.90 17.90
N TYR A 118 24.32 -3.86 17.67
CA TYR A 118 22.90 -3.70 18.02
C TYR A 118 22.72 -3.40 19.51
N ARG A 119 23.40 -4.15 20.39
CA ARG A 119 23.31 -3.93 21.84
C ARG A 119 23.83 -2.55 22.24
N THR A 120 24.96 -2.13 21.69
CA THR A 120 25.54 -0.82 21.97
C THR A 120 24.62 0.30 21.49
N PHE A 121 24.03 0.14 20.31
CA PHE A 121 23.12 1.11 19.75
C PHE A 121 21.84 1.25 20.57
N ILE A 122 21.19 0.13 20.92
CA ILE A 122 19.98 0.14 21.75
C ILE A 122 20.28 0.73 23.14
N TYR A 123 21.42 0.37 23.73
CA TYR A 123 21.82 0.92 25.03
C TYR A 123 21.99 2.42 24.98
N LYS A 124 22.65 2.94 23.94
CA LYS A 124 22.81 4.37 23.72
C LYS A 124 21.44 5.07 23.55
N MET A 125 20.53 4.52 22.77
CA MET A 125 19.19 5.09 22.58
C MET A 125 18.38 5.20 23.90
N VAL A 126 18.65 4.33 24.88
CA VAL A 126 17.96 4.31 26.17
C VAL A 126 18.62 5.21 27.20
N THR A 127 19.91 5.51 27.03
CA THR A 127 20.71 6.29 28.02
C THR A 127 20.94 7.75 27.63
N ASP A 128 20.75 8.11 26.37
CA ASP A 128 20.94 9.48 25.84
C ASP A 128 19.61 10.30 25.88
N ASP A 129 18.79 10.12 26.95
CA ASP A 129 17.62 10.97 27.26
C ASP A 129 18.04 12.26 27.94
#